data_7f73f9dd5df8c5dd42639b9f1d5e657c
#
_entry.id   7f73f9dd5df8c5dd42639b9f1d5e657c
#
_cell.length_a   1.000
_cell.length_b   1.000
_cell.length_c   1.000
_cell.angle_alpha   90.00
_cell.angle_beta   90.00
_cell.angle_gamma   90.00
#
_symmetry.space_group_name_H-M   'P 1'
#
loop_
_entity.id
_entity.type
_entity.pdbx_description
1 polymer ?
#
loop_
_entity_poly.entity_id
_entity_poly.type
_entity_poly.pdbx_seq_one_letter_code
_entity_poly.pdbx_strand_id
1 'polypeptide(L)'
;QMAFYEGHGYCSLKNTDTEKVRDFSNKFELDGIVFNEPTVHYFSFNNPYGACPTCEGYGKVIGIDEDLVIPNKNLSLHEDAVASWHGESMSEWKKDFIKKNKDFPIHKPYHQLTKEQKQLLWRGDKTKTFPSIDNFFKMLEENLYKIQYRVMLSRYRGKTLCPTCEGLRLREETSWVKIDGHNIQSFIELPLDEFLPLIKTLKLNEHDREIAKRLTYEIETRLEFLTKVGLGYLTLNRTSNTLSGGESQRINLATSLGSSL
;
A
#
# COMPACT_ATOMS: atom_id res chain seq x y z
N GLN A 1 -30.75 17.16 -21.93
CA GLN A 1 -30.47 15.71 -22.10
C GLN A 1 -30.13 15.36 -23.54
N MET A 2 -30.91 15.81 -24.55
CA MET A 2 -30.67 15.51 -25.96
C MET A 2 -29.30 15.97 -26.45
N ALA A 3 -28.83 17.17 -26.04
CA ALA A 3 -27.51 17.69 -26.42
C ALA A 3 -26.34 16.84 -25.91
N PHE A 4 -26.46 16.29 -24.70
CA PHE A 4 -25.48 15.35 -24.16
C PHE A 4 -25.50 13.98 -24.85
N TYR A 5 -26.70 13.54 -25.27
CA TYR A 5 -26.83 12.29 -26.00
C TYR A 5 -26.16 12.38 -27.38
N GLU A 6 -26.49 13.40 -28.16
CA GLU A 6 -25.91 13.64 -29.49
C GLU A 6 -24.41 13.99 -29.43
N GLY A 7 -24.00 14.74 -28.41
CA GLY A 7 -22.61 15.14 -28.17
C GLY A 7 -21.78 14.09 -27.43
N HIS A 8 -22.26 12.82 -27.32
CA HIS A 8 -21.54 11.73 -26.61
C HIS A 8 -21.03 12.12 -25.22
N GLY A 9 -21.86 12.88 -24.50
CA GLY A 9 -21.56 13.31 -23.13
C GLY A 9 -20.98 14.73 -23.03
N TYR A 10 -20.83 15.44 -24.13
CA TYR A 10 -20.39 16.84 -24.13
C TYR A 10 -21.44 17.75 -24.73
N CYS A 11 -21.58 18.95 -24.21
CA CYS A 11 -22.36 20.00 -24.85
C CYS A 11 -21.78 21.37 -24.52
N SER A 12 -21.97 22.32 -25.45
CA SER A 12 -21.56 23.69 -25.27
C SER A 12 -22.78 24.63 -25.37
N LEU A 13 -22.85 25.57 -24.45
CA LEU A 13 -23.86 26.63 -24.46
C LEU A 13 -23.18 27.95 -24.86
N LYS A 14 -23.64 28.54 -25.98
CA LYS A 14 -23.22 29.88 -26.42
C LYS A 14 -24.31 30.88 -26.04
N ASN A 15 -23.95 31.88 -25.24
CA ASN A 15 -24.83 33.03 -24.99
C ASN A 15 -24.79 33.95 -26.19
N THR A 16 -25.94 34.20 -26.81
CA THR A 16 -26.06 35.03 -28.04
C THR A 16 -25.76 36.51 -27.82
N ASP A 17 -25.93 37.01 -26.58
CA ASP A 17 -25.76 38.43 -26.27
C ASP A 17 -24.31 38.76 -25.90
N THR A 18 -23.63 37.81 -25.24
CA THR A 18 -22.25 38.02 -24.73
C THR A 18 -21.19 37.22 -25.50
N GLU A 19 -21.61 36.42 -26.48
CA GLU A 19 -20.77 35.45 -27.21
C GLU A 19 -19.95 34.46 -26.37
N LYS A 20 -20.16 34.45 -25.06
CA LYS A 20 -19.49 33.53 -24.14
C LYS A 20 -19.96 32.10 -24.37
N VAL A 21 -19.00 31.19 -24.55
CA VAL A 21 -19.25 29.75 -24.62
C VAL A 21 -18.91 29.13 -23.26
N ARG A 22 -19.79 28.24 -22.79
CA ARG A 22 -19.52 27.37 -21.65
C ARG A 22 -19.68 25.92 -22.07
N ASP A 23 -18.66 25.15 -21.81
CA ASP A 23 -18.64 23.71 -22.10
C ASP A 23 -19.10 22.94 -20.84
N PHE A 24 -19.89 21.90 -21.09
CA PHE A 24 -20.42 21.00 -20.08
C PHE A 24 -20.15 19.56 -20.47
N SER A 25 -19.79 18.73 -19.52
CA SER A 25 -19.66 17.29 -19.65
C SER A 25 -20.56 16.59 -18.63
N ASN A 26 -21.20 15.48 -19.00
CA ASN A 26 -21.84 14.57 -18.08
C ASN A 26 -20.99 13.33 -17.79
N LYS A 27 -19.76 13.31 -18.30
CA LYS A 27 -18.78 12.27 -17.99
C LYS A 27 -18.13 12.55 -16.65
N PHE A 28 -17.73 11.48 -15.99
CA PHE A 28 -17.01 11.56 -14.72
C PHE A 28 -15.52 11.82 -15.00
N GLU A 29 -15.23 13.06 -15.42
CA GLU A 29 -13.89 13.50 -15.82
C GLU A 29 -13.64 14.96 -15.39
N LEU A 30 -12.38 15.27 -15.08
CA LEU A 30 -11.91 16.61 -14.75
C LEU A 30 -10.44 16.73 -15.18
N ASP A 31 -10.07 17.87 -15.78
CA ASP A 31 -8.69 18.19 -16.18
C ASP A 31 -8.00 17.09 -17.01
N GLY A 32 -8.76 16.41 -17.88
CA GLY A 32 -8.27 15.33 -18.73
C GLY A 32 -8.11 13.97 -18.03
N ILE A 33 -8.49 13.88 -16.76
CA ILE A 33 -8.50 12.63 -15.99
C ILE A 33 -9.92 12.06 -16.03
N VAL A 34 -10.06 10.83 -16.50
CA VAL A 34 -11.33 10.09 -16.45
C VAL A 34 -11.36 9.29 -15.15
N PHE A 35 -12.36 9.56 -14.33
CA PHE A 35 -12.56 8.86 -13.05
C PHE A 35 -13.44 7.63 -13.25
N ASN A 36 -13.10 6.57 -12.56
CA ASN A 36 -13.98 5.41 -12.49
C ASN A 36 -15.16 5.69 -11.56
N GLU A 37 -16.34 5.22 -11.94
CA GLU A 37 -17.53 5.36 -11.09
C GLU A 37 -17.34 4.54 -9.80
N PRO A 38 -17.53 5.15 -8.62
CA PRO A 38 -17.31 4.50 -7.33
C PRO A 38 -18.43 3.53 -7.00
N THR A 39 -18.37 2.33 -7.55
CA THR A 39 -19.26 1.20 -7.23
C THR A 39 -18.75 0.42 -6.03
N VAL A 40 -19.56 -0.50 -5.48
CA VAL A 40 -19.14 -1.41 -4.40
C VAL A 40 -17.89 -2.22 -4.79
N HIS A 41 -17.78 -2.61 -6.06
CA HIS A 41 -16.64 -3.36 -6.58
C HIS A 41 -15.35 -2.54 -6.63
N TYR A 42 -15.47 -1.22 -6.75
CA TYR A 42 -14.33 -0.30 -6.77
C TYR A 42 -13.58 -0.25 -5.42
N PHE A 43 -14.28 -0.50 -4.32
CA PHE A 43 -13.68 -0.54 -2.98
C PHE A 43 -13.38 -1.96 -2.48
N SER A 44 -13.41 -2.96 -3.38
CA SER A 44 -13.13 -4.36 -3.04
C SER A 44 -11.78 -4.79 -3.60
N PHE A 45 -10.85 -5.16 -2.72
CA PHE A 45 -9.57 -5.75 -3.13
C PHE A 45 -9.69 -7.19 -3.68
N ASN A 46 -10.85 -7.84 -3.53
CA ASN A 46 -11.15 -9.16 -4.11
C ASN A 46 -11.73 -9.05 -5.52
N ASN A 47 -11.91 -7.85 -6.03
CA ASN A 47 -12.42 -7.59 -7.37
C ASN A 47 -11.34 -6.88 -8.20
N PRO A 48 -11.03 -7.33 -9.43
CA PRO A 48 -10.03 -6.67 -10.29
C PRO A 48 -10.27 -5.18 -10.51
N TYR A 49 -11.52 -4.73 -10.41
CA TYR A 49 -11.89 -3.32 -10.57
C TYR A 49 -11.38 -2.43 -9.42
N GLY A 50 -11.32 -2.96 -8.20
CA GLY A 50 -10.84 -2.23 -7.02
C GLY A 50 -9.45 -2.64 -6.54
N ALA A 51 -8.97 -3.83 -6.94
CA ALA A 51 -7.67 -4.35 -6.53
C ALA A 51 -6.52 -3.52 -7.11
N CYS A 52 -5.45 -3.40 -6.33
CA CYS A 52 -4.18 -2.85 -6.82
C CYS A 52 -3.68 -3.67 -8.03
N PRO A 53 -3.41 -3.04 -9.19
CA PRO A 53 -3.02 -3.76 -10.40
C PRO A 53 -1.66 -4.47 -10.28
N THR A 54 -0.78 -4.00 -9.40
CA THR A 54 0.57 -4.57 -9.21
C THR A 54 0.56 -5.86 -8.40
N CYS A 55 -0.28 -5.95 -7.36
CA CYS A 55 -0.34 -7.11 -6.47
C CYS A 55 -1.70 -7.83 -6.52
N GLU A 56 -2.59 -7.44 -7.41
CA GLU A 56 -3.91 -8.06 -7.62
C GLU A 56 -4.73 -8.22 -6.33
N GLY A 57 -4.58 -7.28 -5.40
CA GLY A 57 -5.27 -7.29 -4.11
C GLY A 57 -4.58 -8.10 -3.00
N TYR A 58 -3.42 -8.72 -3.27
CA TYR A 58 -2.69 -9.47 -2.24
C TYR A 58 -1.93 -8.58 -1.24
N GLY A 59 -1.63 -7.33 -1.60
CA GLY A 59 -0.86 -6.40 -0.76
C GLY A 59 0.63 -6.70 -0.70
N LYS A 60 1.07 -7.82 -1.29
CA LYS A 60 2.45 -8.29 -1.34
C LYS A 60 2.81 -8.77 -2.74
N VAL A 61 4.08 -8.63 -3.08
CA VAL A 61 4.67 -9.12 -4.33
C VAL A 61 5.90 -9.97 -4.03
N ILE A 62 6.35 -10.76 -4.99
CA ILE A 62 7.65 -11.43 -4.88
C ILE A 62 8.71 -10.40 -5.22
N GLY A 63 9.51 -10.02 -4.24
CA GLY A 63 10.59 -9.05 -4.36
C GLY A 63 11.81 -9.46 -3.57
N ILE A 64 12.80 -8.57 -3.46
CA ILE A 64 13.96 -8.78 -2.60
C ILE A 64 13.55 -8.51 -1.15
N ASP A 65 13.69 -9.52 -0.32
CA ASP A 65 13.28 -9.48 1.08
C ASP A 65 14.39 -8.89 1.96
N GLU A 66 14.10 -7.80 2.65
CA GLU A 66 15.06 -7.13 3.54
C GLU A 66 15.58 -8.06 4.63
N ASP A 67 14.72 -8.89 5.22
CA ASP A 67 15.11 -9.79 6.30
C ASP A 67 16.01 -10.95 5.82
N LEU A 68 15.91 -11.32 4.55
CA LEU A 68 16.82 -12.27 3.93
C LEU A 68 18.17 -11.62 3.55
N VAL A 69 18.15 -10.37 3.12
CA VAL A 69 19.38 -9.62 2.77
C VAL A 69 20.14 -9.19 4.01
N ILE A 70 19.44 -8.79 5.07
CA ILE A 70 19.99 -8.34 6.35
C ILE A 70 19.40 -9.21 7.49
N PRO A 71 19.82 -10.46 7.62
CA PRO A 71 19.24 -11.41 8.56
C PRO A 71 19.53 -11.05 10.03
N ASN A 72 20.61 -10.34 10.28
CA ASN A 72 20.95 -9.86 11.61
C ASN A 72 21.14 -8.34 11.61
N LYS A 73 20.09 -7.62 12.03
CA LYS A 73 20.07 -6.15 12.07
C LYS A 73 21.00 -5.55 13.14
N ASN A 74 21.58 -6.38 14.03
CA ASN A 74 22.55 -5.93 15.03
C ASN A 74 23.98 -5.83 14.45
N LEU A 75 24.25 -6.43 13.30
CA LEU A 75 25.52 -6.30 12.60
C LEU A 75 25.63 -4.96 11.89
N SER A 76 26.84 -4.47 11.79
CA SER A 76 27.22 -3.30 10.99
C SER A 76 27.63 -3.73 9.58
N LEU A 77 27.75 -2.77 8.66
CA LEU A 77 28.26 -3.06 7.30
C LEU A 77 29.68 -3.63 7.35
N HIS A 78 30.51 -3.18 8.31
CA HIS A 78 31.86 -3.72 8.52
C HIS A 78 31.80 -5.20 8.92
N GLU A 79 30.86 -5.60 9.76
CA GLU A 79 30.64 -6.97 10.25
C GLU A 79 29.78 -7.82 9.30
N ASP A 80 29.72 -7.44 8.05
CA ASP A 80 29.01 -8.19 7.01
C ASP A 80 27.48 -8.29 7.22
N ALA A 81 26.83 -7.21 7.62
CA ALA A 81 25.37 -7.17 7.77
C ALA A 81 24.62 -7.55 6.47
N VAL A 82 25.19 -7.22 5.30
CA VAL A 82 24.58 -7.50 3.98
C VAL A 82 24.98 -8.89 3.52
N ALA A 83 24.15 -9.89 3.75
CA ALA A 83 24.41 -11.30 3.46
C ALA A 83 24.67 -11.57 1.96
N SER A 84 24.05 -10.80 1.06
CA SER A 84 24.21 -10.94 -0.38
C SER A 84 25.60 -10.51 -0.89
N TRP A 85 26.36 -9.76 -0.10
CA TRP A 85 27.72 -9.30 -0.45
C TRP A 85 28.82 -10.19 0.13
N HIS A 86 28.45 -11.33 0.72
CA HIS A 86 29.43 -12.30 1.23
C HIS A 86 30.09 -13.09 0.10
N GLY A 87 31.30 -13.57 0.37
CA GLY A 87 32.10 -14.36 -0.56
C GLY A 87 33.05 -13.51 -1.40
N GLU A 88 34.12 -14.14 -1.92
CA GLU A 88 35.21 -13.44 -2.61
C GLU A 88 34.73 -12.58 -3.78
N SER A 89 33.87 -13.13 -4.62
CA SER A 89 33.37 -12.49 -5.83
C SER A 89 32.39 -11.32 -5.54
N MET A 90 31.65 -11.37 -4.43
CA MET A 90 30.59 -10.38 -4.13
C MET A 90 31.06 -9.33 -3.12
N SER A 91 32.11 -9.58 -2.37
CA SER A 91 32.70 -8.64 -1.41
C SER A 91 33.21 -7.34 -2.05
N GLU A 92 33.46 -7.34 -3.37
CA GLU A 92 33.82 -6.12 -4.09
C GLU A 92 32.72 -5.05 -4.02
N TRP A 93 31.45 -5.44 -4.02
CA TRP A 93 30.33 -4.50 -3.85
C TRP A 93 30.40 -3.74 -2.54
N LYS A 94 30.73 -4.43 -1.44
CA LYS A 94 30.94 -3.81 -0.13
C LYS A 94 32.12 -2.84 -0.16
N LYS A 95 33.25 -3.27 -0.75
CA LYS A 95 34.48 -2.43 -0.85
C LYS A 95 34.21 -1.18 -1.68
N ASP A 96 33.55 -1.34 -2.81
CA ASP A 96 33.21 -0.22 -3.70
C ASP A 96 32.19 0.73 -3.06
N PHE A 97 31.21 0.20 -2.31
CA PHE A 97 30.28 1.03 -1.54
C PHE A 97 31.04 1.90 -0.52
N ILE A 98 31.91 1.29 0.27
CA ILE A 98 32.70 2.00 1.30
C ILE A 98 33.62 3.03 0.65
N LYS A 99 34.26 2.68 -0.47
CA LYS A 99 35.15 3.59 -1.20
C LYS A 99 34.43 4.83 -1.73
N LYS A 100 33.21 4.66 -2.22
CA LYS A 100 32.39 5.77 -2.74
C LYS A 100 31.73 6.61 -1.64
N ASN A 101 31.50 6.03 -0.46
CA ASN A 101 30.77 6.67 0.65
C ASN A 101 31.66 6.73 1.91
N LYS A 102 32.69 7.56 1.89
CA LYS A 102 33.65 7.68 3.01
C LYS A 102 33.00 8.11 4.33
N ASP A 103 31.91 8.89 4.26
CA ASP A 103 31.17 9.40 5.43
C ASP A 103 30.10 8.42 5.94
N PHE A 104 29.93 7.26 5.30
CA PHE A 104 28.94 6.28 5.75
C PHE A 104 29.42 5.60 7.04
N PRO A 105 28.56 5.49 8.08
CA PRO A 105 28.95 4.92 9.38
C PRO A 105 29.03 3.39 9.32
N ILE A 106 30.10 2.85 8.74
CA ILE A 106 30.29 1.42 8.47
C ILE A 106 30.30 0.52 9.72
N HIS A 107 30.65 1.06 10.88
CA HIS A 107 30.67 0.33 12.17
C HIS A 107 29.37 0.42 12.96
N LYS A 108 28.39 1.18 12.47
CA LYS A 108 27.11 1.35 13.14
C LYS A 108 26.17 0.18 12.80
N PRO A 109 25.51 -0.46 13.81
CA PRO A 109 24.53 -1.51 13.56
C PRO A 109 23.42 -1.07 12.62
N TYR A 110 22.94 -1.97 11.75
CA TYR A 110 21.95 -1.66 10.74
C TYR A 110 20.64 -1.07 11.32
N HIS A 111 20.17 -1.60 12.47
CA HIS A 111 18.96 -1.09 13.12
C HIS A 111 19.09 0.37 13.59
N GLN A 112 20.30 0.87 13.83
CA GLN A 112 20.57 2.23 14.28
C GLN A 112 20.83 3.22 13.14
N LEU A 113 20.93 2.75 11.88
CA LEU A 113 21.08 3.62 10.72
C LEU A 113 19.84 4.50 10.55
N THR A 114 20.04 5.76 10.15
CA THR A 114 18.93 6.66 9.81
C THR A 114 18.21 6.21 8.55
N LYS A 115 17.02 6.76 8.29
CA LYS A 115 16.26 6.45 7.07
C LYS A 115 17.07 6.79 5.81
N GLU A 116 17.77 7.92 5.81
CA GLU A 116 18.61 8.38 4.69
C GLU A 116 19.80 7.43 4.48
N GLN A 117 20.45 6.98 5.56
CA GLN A 117 21.55 6.03 5.50
C GLN A 117 21.09 4.67 4.96
N LYS A 118 19.95 4.17 5.41
CA LYS A 118 19.35 2.94 4.86
C LYS A 118 18.99 3.13 3.39
N GLN A 119 18.39 4.27 3.03
CA GLN A 119 18.04 4.56 1.64
C GLN A 119 19.28 4.61 0.74
N LEU A 120 20.38 5.21 1.22
CA LEU A 120 21.66 5.24 0.49
C LEU A 120 22.24 3.83 0.29
N LEU A 121 22.18 2.97 1.31
CA LEU A 121 22.66 1.58 1.22
C LEU A 121 21.80 0.75 0.25
N TRP A 122 20.48 0.92 0.26
CA TRP A 122 19.57 0.19 -0.59
C TRP A 122 19.52 0.73 -2.02
N ARG A 123 19.24 2.02 -2.21
CA ARG A 123 18.98 2.63 -3.54
C ARG A 123 20.16 3.35 -4.15
N GLY A 124 21.14 3.74 -3.32
CA GLY A 124 22.29 4.53 -3.77
C GLY A 124 21.94 6.00 -4.04
N ASP A 125 22.79 6.64 -4.83
CA ASP A 125 22.75 8.06 -5.19
C ASP A 125 21.95 8.38 -6.47
N LYS A 126 21.09 7.47 -6.93
CA LYS A 126 20.32 7.52 -8.18
C LYS A 126 21.14 7.24 -9.45
N THR A 127 22.44 7.01 -9.39
CA THR A 127 23.24 6.59 -10.55
C THR A 127 23.21 5.06 -10.70
N LYS A 128 23.07 4.56 -11.93
CA LYS A 128 23.03 3.11 -12.21
C LYS A 128 24.32 2.37 -11.84
N THR A 129 25.42 3.09 -11.73
CA THR A 129 26.75 2.55 -11.42
C THR A 129 27.10 2.59 -9.93
N PHE A 130 26.17 3.07 -9.09
CA PHE A 130 26.40 3.13 -7.66
C PHE A 130 26.33 1.73 -7.04
N PRO A 131 27.27 1.31 -6.20
CA PRO A 131 27.27 -0.01 -5.56
C PRO A 131 26.26 -0.06 -4.40
N SER A 132 24.99 -0.17 -4.73
CA SER A 132 23.88 -0.32 -3.77
C SER A 132 23.32 -1.74 -3.80
N ILE A 133 22.51 -2.09 -2.79
CA ILE A 133 21.83 -3.39 -2.72
C ILE A 133 20.92 -3.57 -3.94
N ASP A 134 20.10 -2.57 -4.30
CA ASP A 134 19.19 -2.65 -5.44
C ASP A 134 19.94 -2.85 -6.77
N ASN A 135 21.03 -2.12 -6.98
CA ASN A 135 21.84 -2.27 -8.18
C ASN A 135 22.57 -3.63 -8.23
N PHE A 136 22.96 -4.18 -7.08
CA PHE A 136 23.48 -5.54 -6.99
C PHE A 136 22.44 -6.57 -7.48
N PHE A 137 21.21 -6.52 -6.98
CA PHE A 137 20.17 -7.44 -7.41
C PHE A 137 19.78 -7.24 -8.87
N LYS A 138 19.75 -5.98 -9.33
CA LYS A 138 19.52 -5.66 -10.73
C LYS A 138 20.61 -6.27 -11.64
N MET A 139 21.86 -6.21 -11.24
CA MET A 139 22.95 -6.89 -11.97
C MET A 139 22.71 -8.40 -12.04
N LEU A 140 22.23 -9.04 -10.96
CA LEU A 140 21.87 -10.47 -11.00
C LEU A 140 20.71 -10.73 -11.96
N GLU A 141 19.71 -9.89 -11.99
CA GLU A 141 18.55 -10.00 -12.88
C GLU A 141 18.92 -9.82 -14.36
N GLU A 142 19.80 -8.90 -14.67
CA GLU A 142 20.33 -8.70 -16.02
C GLU A 142 21.19 -9.88 -16.52
N ASN A 143 21.68 -10.71 -15.60
CA ASN A 143 22.58 -11.83 -15.90
C ASN A 143 21.99 -13.21 -15.55
N LEU A 144 20.68 -13.39 -15.64
CA LEU A 144 19.96 -14.63 -15.32
C LEU A 144 20.35 -15.84 -16.19
N TYR A 145 21.08 -15.65 -17.28
CA TYR A 145 21.66 -16.74 -18.07
C TYR A 145 22.69 -17.56 -17.28
N LYS A 146 23.31 -16.97 -16.23
CA LYS A 146 24.23 -17.66 -15.32
C LYS A 146 23.44 -18.35 -14.20
N ILE A 147 23.58 -19.67 -14.09
CA ILE A 147 22.85 -20.49 -13.11
C ILE A 147 23.10 -20.00 -11.68
N GLN A 148 24.36 -19.66 -11.34
CA GLN A 148 24.74 -19.18 -10.02
C GLN A 148 23.98 -17.89 -9.61
N TYR A 149 23.69 -16.99 -10.54
CA TYR A 149 22.98 -15.74 -10.25
C TYR A 149 21.47 -15.99 -10.05
N ARG A 150 20.89 -16.94 -10.79
CA ARG A 150 19.50 -17.38 -10.54
C ARG A 150 19.35 -17.99 -9.16
N VAL A 151 20.27 -18.88 -8.77
CA VAL A 151 20.27 -19.49 -7.43
C VAL A 151 20.47 -18.43 -6.35
N MET A 152 21.38 -17.50 -6.56
CA MET A 152 21.64 -16.40 -5.62
C MET A 152 20.41 -15.51 -5.46
N LEU A 153 19.81 -15.06 -6.57
CA LEU A 153 18.61 -14.23 -6.55
C LEU A 153 17.44 -14.94 -5.83
N SER A 154 17.24 -16.24 -6.06
CA SER A 154 16.16 -17.00 -5.43
C SER A 154 16.28 -17.11 -3.91
N ARG A 155 17.50 -17.04 -3.35
CA ARG A 155 17.74 -17.07 -1.90
C ARG A 155 17.26 -15.81 -1.18
N TYR A 156 17.24 -14.68 -1.89
CA TYR A 156 16.88 -13.36 -1.33
C TYR A 156 15.48 -12.89 -1.76
N ARG A 157 14.77 -13.71 -2.57
CA ARG A 157 13.38 -13.43 -2.94
C ARG A 157 12.43 -13.91 -1.86
N GLY A 158 11.54 -13.01 -1.46
CA GLY A 158 10.49 -13.26 -0.47
C GLY A 158 9.21 -12.50 -0.81
N LYS A 159 8.21 -12.61 0.07
CA LYS A 159 6.98 -11.83 -0.03
C LYS A 159 7.22 -10.46 0.62
N THR A 160 7.42 -9.45 -0.21
CA THR A 160 7.60 -8.05 0.20
C THR A 160 6.30 -7.26 0.07
N LEU A 161 6.19 -6.13 0.76
CA LEU A 161 5.07 -5.21 0.56
C LEU A 161 5.03 -4.74 -0.90
N CYS A 162 3.83 -4.65 -1.44
CA CYS A 162 3.64 -4.12 -2.79
C CYS A 162 4.11 -2.66 -2.85
N PRO A 163 5.01 -2.28 -3.76
CA PRO A 163 5.54 -0.93 -3.84
C PRO A 163 4.53 0.13 -4.29
N THR A 164 3.41 -0.31 -4.90
CA THR A 164 2.36 0.57 -5.41
C THR A 164 1.32 0.89 -4.35
N CYS A 165 0.81 -0.12 -3.64
CA CYS A 165 -0.25 0.07 -2.64
C CYS A 165 0.26 -0.04 -1.19
N GLU A 166 1.55 -0.26 -0.97
CA GLU A 166 2.19 -0.35 0.36
C GLU A 166 1.47 -1.30 1.34
N GLY A 167 0.83 -2.34 0.80
CA GLY A 167 0.06 -3.30 1.57
C GLY A 167 -1.44 -3.00 1.69
N LEU A 168 -1.92 -1.87 1.19
CA LEU A 168 -3.34 -1.45 1.26
C LEU A 168 -4.26 -2.27 0.35
N ARG A 169 -3.71 -2.99 -0.64
CA ARG A 169 -4.41 -3.94 -1.49
C ARG A 169 -5.35 -3.32 -2.53
N LEU A 170 -5.74 -2.08 -2.36
CA LEU A 170 -6.60 -1.32 -3.28
C LEU A 170 -5.76 -0.48 -4.25
N ARG A 171 -6.35 -0.14 -5.39
CA ARG A 171 -5.75 0.82 -6.32
C ARG A 171 -5.75 2.23 -5.72
N GLU A 172 -4.77 3.04 -6.14
CA GLU A 172 -4.54 4.37 -5.60
C GLU A 172 -5.77 5.28 -5.76
N GLU A 173 -6.47 5.17 -6.88
CA GLU A 173 -7.60 6.03 -7.22
C GLU A 173 -8.78 5.88 -6.25
N THR A 174 -8.87 4.78 -5.49
CA THR A 174 -9.88 4.63 -4.42
C THR A 174 -9.69 5.64 -3.29
N SER A 175 -8.49 6.18 -3.13
CA SER A 175 -8.17 7.21 -2.13
C SER A 175 -8.76 8.58 -2.46
N TRP A 176 -9.16 8.81 -3.72
CA TRP A 176 -9.74 10.08 -4.16
C TRP A 176 -11.17 10.25 -3.67
N VAL A 177 -11.88 9.14 -3.41
CA VAL A 177 -13.23 9.17 -2.84
C VAL A 177 -13.13 9.31 -1.32
N LYS A 178 -13.73 10.38 -0.80
CA LYS A 178 -13.64 10.74 0.62
C LYS A 178 -15.02 10.91 1.25
N ILE A 179 -15.13 10.49 2.50
CA ILE A 179 -16.28 10.72 3.38
C ILE A 179 -15.76 11.53 4.57
N ASP A 180 -16.24 12.74 4.76
CA ASP A 180 -15.77 13.68 5.82
C ASP A 180 -14.24 13.82 5.84
N GLY A 181 -13.61 13.91 4.65
CA GLY A 181 -12.16 14.03 4.50
C GLY A 181 -11.37 12.72 4.59
N HIS A 182 -11.96 11.63 5.03
CA HIS A 182 -11.35 10.29 5.15
C HIS A 182 -11.62 9.43 3.92
N ASN A 183 -10.62 8.69 3.47
CA ASN A 183 -10.75 7.70 2.39
C ASN A 183 -10.84 6.26 2.95
N ILE A 184 -11.20 5.30 2.11
CA ILE A 184 -11.32 3.89 2.51
C ILE A 184 -10.00 3.34 3.08
N GLN A 185 -8.86 3.76 2.55
CA GLN A 185 -7.54 3.28 2.98
C GLN A 185 -7.25 3.73 4.41
N SER A 186 -7.55 4.99 4.75
CA SER A 186 -7.39 5.48 6.12
C SER A 186 -8.26 4.72 7.12
N PHE A 187 -9.49 4.35 6.74
CA PHE A 187 -10.37 3.57 7.61
C PHE A 187 -9.85 2.15 7.89
N ILE A 188 -9.33 1.46 6.86
CA ILE A 188 -8.88 0.07 7.03
C ILE A 188 -7.54 -0.06 7.75
N GLU A 189 -6.76 1.02 7.87
CA GLU A 189 -5.49 1.05 8.60
C GLU A 189 -5.63 1.42 10.07
N LEU A 190 -6.75 2.06 10.46
CA LEU A 190 -6.98 2.42 11.85
C LEU A 190 -7.18 1.18 12.72
N PRO A 191 -6.64 1.16 13.96
CA PRO A 191 -7.08 0.23 14.99
C PRO A 191 -8.59 0.35 15.24
N LEU A 192 -9.26 -0.78 15.52
CA LEU A 192 -10.72 -0.80 15.67
C LEU A 192 -11.23 0.09 16.82
N ASP A 193 -10.44 0.27 17.87
CA ASP A 193 -10.74 1.17 19.00
C ASP A 193 -10.63 2.67 18.64
N GLU A 194 -9.84 3.01 17.62
CA GLU A 194 -9.80 4.35 17.03
C GLU A 194 -10.86 4.54 15.93
N PHE A 195 -11.15 3.47 15.17
CA PHE A 195 -12.11 3.51 14.08
C PHE A 195 -13.55 3.64 14.59
N LEU A 196 -13.90 2.98 15.70
CA LEU A 196 -15.24 3.03 16.27
C LEU A 196 -15.69 4.46 16.67
N PRO A 197 -14.92 5.27 17.43
CA PRO A 197 -15.30 6.65 17.71
C PRO A 197 -15.33 7.53 16.45
N LEU A 198 -14.45 7.28 15.48
CA LEU A 198 -14.43 8.03 14.22
C LEU A 198 -15.73 7.84 13.44
N ILE A 199 -16.20 6.60 13.26
CA ILE A 199 -17.46 6.30 12.56
C ILE A 199 -18.65 7.00 13.23
N LYS A 200 -18.69 7.05 14.57
CA LYS A 200 -19.75 7.71 15.34
C LYS A 200 -19.76 9.24 15.19
N THR A 201 -18.64 9.83 14.82
CA THR A 201 -18.46 11.29 14.75
C THR A 201 -18.42 11.83 13.31
N LEU A 202 -18.59 10.98 12.29
CA LEU A 202 -18.61 11.39 10.89
C LEU A 202 -19.67 12.47 10.62
N LYS A 203 -19.23 13.54 9.97
CA LYS A 203 -20.10 14.67 9.58
C LYS A 203 -20.72 14.37 8.22
N LEU A 204 -21.91 13.81 8.22
CA LEU A 204 -22.70 13.57 7.02
C LEU A 204 -23.81 14.61 6.93
N ASN A 205 -24.16 15.05 5.70
CA ASN A 205 -25.36 15.83 5.47
C ASN A 205 -26.63 14.97 5.78
N GLU A 206 -27.80 15.58 5.85
CA GLU A 206 -29.04 14.87 6.21
C GLU A 206 -29.39 13.74 5.24
N HIS A 207 -29.21 13.97 3.96
CA HIS A 207 -29.47 12.98 2.91
C HIS A 207 -28.53 11.76 3.04
N ASP A 208 -27.23 11.99 3.12
CA ASP A 208 -26.23 10.92 3.24
C ASP A 208 -26.37 10.17 4.57
N ARG A 209 -26.75 10.87 5.65
CA ARG A 209 -27.01 10.25 6.96
C ARG A 209 -28.19 9.28 6.90
N GLU A 210 -29.27 9.65 6.21
CA GLU A 210 -30.44 8.77 6.08
C GLU A 210 -30.09 7.53 5.22
N ILE A 211 -29.37 7.70 4.13
CA ILE A 211 -28.89 6.59 3.28
C ILE A 211 -27.95 5.66 4.07
N ALA A 212 -26.99 6.21 4.80
CA ALA A 212 -25.98 5.46 5.52
C ALA A 212 -26.45 4.86 6.84
N LYS A 213 -27.59 5.28 7.38
CA LYS A 213 -28.09 4.96 8.73
C LYS A 213 -28.01 3.49 9.10
N ARG A 214 -28.50 2.61 8.22
CA ARG A 214 -28.43 1.16 8.45
C ARG A 214 -27.01 0.64 8.40
N LEU A 215 -26.21 1.11 7.45
CA LEU A 215 -24.83 0.66 7.27
C LEU A 215 -23.94 1.09 8.43
N THR A 216 -24.07 2.35 8.88
CA THR A 216 -23.30 2.85 10.04
C THR A 216 -23.67 2.10 11.31
N TYR A 217 -24.96 1.84 11.54
CA TYR A 217 -25.42 1.05 12.69
C TYR A 217 -24.81 -0.38 12.68
N GLU A 218 -24.84 -1.07 11.54
CA GLU A 218 -24.24 -2.40 11.42
C GLU A 218 -22.71 -2.39 11.63
N ILE A 219 -22.01 -1.39 11.08
CA ILE A 219 -20.58 -1.23 11.26
C ILE A 219 -20.26 -0.96 12.74
N GLU A 220 -20.94 -0.01 13.37
CA GLU A 220 -20.75 0.33 14.80
C GLU A 220 -20.98 -0.90 15.68
N THR A 221 -22.05 -1.63 15.47
CA THR A 221 -22.38 -2.83 16.25
C THR A 221 -21.28 -3.87 16.15
N ARG A 222 -20.78 -4.15 14.93
CA ARG A 222 -19.70 -5.14 14.72
C ARG A 222 -18.37 -4.68 15.33
N LEU A 223 -18.05 -3.39 15.22
CA LEU A 223 -16.84 -2.82 15.81
C LEU A 223 -16.92 -2.89 17.35
N GLU A 224 -18.08 -2.61 17.95
CA GLU A 224 -18.29 -2.74 19.39
C GLU A 224 -18.08 -4.17 19.88
N PHE A 225 -18.60 -5.18 19.16
CA PHE A 225 -18.36 -6.58 19.54
C PHE A 225 -16.90 -6.95 19.44
N LEU A 226 -16.21 -6.57 18.36
CA LEU A 226 -14.77 -6.83 18.21
C LEU A 226 -13.95 -6.17 19.32
N THR A 227 -14.27 -4.95 19.69
CA THR A 227 -13.61 -4.22 20.78
C THR A 227 -13.91 -4.87 22.14
N LYS A 228 -15.16 -5.27 22.40
CA LYS A 228 -15.56 -5.95 23.64
C LYS A 228 -14.87 -7.30 23.86
N VAL A 229 -14.57 -8.04 22.78
CA VAL A 229 -13.78 -9.29 22.89
C VAL A 229 -12.27 -9.04 22.95
N GLY A 230 -11.84 -7.78 23.08
CA GLY A 230 -10.43 -7.40 23.24
C GLY A 230 -9.61 -7.42 21.97
N LEU A 231 -10.22 -7.13 20.80
CA LEU A 231 -9.56 -7.05 19.50
C LEU A 231 -9.43 -5.60 18.98
N GLY A 232 -9.61 -4.59 19.85
CA GLY A 232 -9.57 -3.18 19.48
C GLY A 232 -8.27 -2.72 18.81
N TYR A 233 -7.16 -3.37 19.12
CA TYR A 233 -5.84 -3.09 18.53
C TYR A 233 -5.67 -3.59 17.09
N LEU A 234 -6.55 -4.45 16.58
CA LEU A 234 -6.48 -4.95 15.20
C LEU A 234 -6.92 -3.88 14.20
N THR A 235 -6.41 -4.01 12.98
CA THR A 235 -6.83 -3.20 11.84
C THR A 235 -7.63 -4.07 10.85
N LEU A 236 -8.53 -3.45 10.06
CA LEU A 236 -9.30 -4.18 9.04
C LEU A 236 -8.41 -4.72 7.90
N ASN A 237 -7.22 -4.15 7.72
CA ASN A 237 -6.24 -4.62 6.73
C ASN A 237 -5.45 -5.85 7.20
N ARG A 238 -5.64 -6.32 8.44
CA ARG A 238 -4.94 -7.50 8.96
C ARG A 238 -5.34 -8.76 8.21
N THR A 239 -4.37 -9.45 7.64
CA THR A 239 -4.63 -10.68 6.89
C THR A 239 -4.82 -11.89 7.82
N SER A 240 -5.72 -12.80 7.49
CA SER A 240 -6.09 -13.95 8.32
C SER A 240 -4.91 -14.85 8.70
N ASN A 241 -3.94 -15.01 7.80
CA ASN A 241 -2.74 -15.81 8.04
C ASN A 241 -1.75 -15.20 9.05
N THR A 242 -1.97 -13.96 9.47
CA THR A 242 -1.17 -13.27 10.50
C THR A 242 -1.86 -13.25 11.87
N LEU A 243 -3.09 -13.76 11.94
CA LEU A 243 -3.86 -13.83 13.18
C LEU A 243 -3.39 -15.04 14.02
N SER A 244 -3.29 -14.84 15.32
CA SER A 244 -3.11 -15.94 16.26
C SER A 244 -4.38 -16.78 16.38
N GLY A 245 -4.26 -18.01 16.88
CA GLY A 245 -5.43 -18.88 17.12
C GLY A 245 -6.47 -18.23 18.05
N GLY A 246 -6.02 -17.52 19.10
CA GLY A 246 -6.91 -16.82 20.02
C GLY A 246 -7.61 -15.60 19.38
N GLU A 247 -6.94 -14.86 18.49
CA GLU A 247 -7.56 -13.77 17.72
C GLU A 247 -8.64 -14.32 16.80
N SER A 248 -8.36 -15.41 16.06
CA SER A 248 -9.32 -16.04 15.17
C SER A 248 -10.55 -16.55 15.91
N GLN A 249 -10.37 -17.17 17.10
CA GLN A 249 -11.51 -17.61 17.94
C GLN A 249 -12.36 -16.43 18.42
N ARG A 250 -11.74 -15.32 18.83
CA ARG A 250 -12.47 -14.11 19.25
C ARG A 250 -13.19 -13.42 18.11
N ILE A 251 -12.63 -13.41 16.91
CA ILE A 251 -13.33 -12.92 15.71
C ILE A 251 -14.58 -13.77 15.44
N ASN A 252 -14.46 -15.10 15.49
CA ASN A 252 -15.60 -16.00 15.29
C ASN A 252 -16.68 -15.79 16.38
N LEU A 253 -16.28 -15.59 17.63
CA LEU A 253 -17.20 -15.27 18.73
C LEU A 253 -17.94 -13.95 18.47
N ALA A 254 -17.21 -12.88 18.11
CA ALA A 254 -17.80 -11.59 17.78
C ALA A 254 -18.79 -11.68 16.60
N THR A 255 -18.43 -12.48 15.56
CA THR A 255 -19.31 -12.72 14.40
C THR A 255 -20.60 -13.44 14.82
N SER A 256 -20.49 -14.47 15.66
CA SER A 256 -21.66 -15.22 16.15
C SER A 256 -22.60 -14.35 17.00
N LEU A 257 -22.07 -13.50 17.86
CA LEU A 257 -22.84 -12.56 18.68
C LEU A 257 -23.45 -11.46 17.82
N GLY A 258 -22.73 -10.93 16.84
CA GLY A 258 -23.21 -9.87 15.94
C GLY A 258 -24.21 -10.35 14.87
N SER A 259 -24.29 -11.66 14.57
CA SER A 259 -25.24 -12.22 13.62
C SER A 259 -26.59 -12.61 14.27
N SER A 260 -26.67 -12.55 15.59
CA SER A 260 -27.89 -12.90 16.35
C SER A 260 -28.82 -11.71 16.57
N LEU A 261 -28.51 -10.57 15.98
CA LEU A 261 -29.29 -9.33 15.98
C LEU A 261 -29.77 -8.98 14.58
#